data_b09c9c9a30850d2802f65db7e5b75ce0
#
_entry.id   b09c9c9a30850d2802f65db7e5b75ce0
#
_cell.length_a   1.000
_cell.length_b   1.000
_cell.length_c   1.000
_cell.angle_alpha   90.00
_cell.angle_beta   90.00
_cell.angle_gamma   90.00
#
_symmetry.space_group_name_H-M   'P 1'
#
loop_
_entity.id
_entity.type
_entity.pdbx_description
1 polymer ?
#
loop_
_entity_poly.entity_id
_entity_poly.type
_entity_poly.pdbx_seq_one_letter_code
_entity_poly.pdbx_strand_id
1 'polypeptide(L)'
;MNKATKDVTIMAAIIISTIAPISFLFFLLLKLYILFTSNSKSVILFVTTHERKAYKMFPLFTILFILFIIILTLTIKNKNANQEKLFEQFWNREREANSNLKSDISNLDYITIPEEFFSTSLETESKNALLLLKDKEMLNLTGYTNTDLKLKYGVLNFEKLAECDARFSEFVLYAPTYCSELLAAGERELAKQILEFAVDKNSDSKAIYTMLADIYIEDNEKEKISSLIDSAEKLNSLSKNTIVAALSEL
;
A
#
# COMPACT_ATOMS: atom_id res chain seq x y z
N MET A 1 -7.54 18.09 -23.72
CA MET A 1 -6.97 16.83 -24.23
C MET A 1 -5.61 16.64 -23.58
N ASN A 2 -5.46 15.65 -22.70
CA ASN A 2 -4.30 15.46 -21.86
C ASN A 2 -3.09 15.05 -22.72
N LYS A 3 -1.86 15.41 -22.31
CA LYS A 3 -0.61 15.15 -23.02
C LYS A 3 -0.47 13.65 -23.39
N ALA A 4 -0.84 12.76 -22.46
CA ALA A 4 -0.82 11.30 -22.69
C ALA A 4 -1.75 10.81 -23.82
N THR A 5 -2.94 11.39 -23.99
CA THR A 5 -3.85 11.06 -25.10
C THR A 5 -3.31 11.55 -26.44
N LYS A 6 -2.60 12.68 -26.44
CA LYS A 6 -1.97 13.22 -27.65
C LYS A 6 -0.81 12.34 -28.09
N ASP A 7 -0.01 11.87 -27.15
CA ASP A 7 1.15 11.01 -27.41
C ASP A 7 0.74 9.62 -27.93
N VAL A 8 -0.34 9.02 -27.41
CA VAL A 8 -0.89 7.75 -27.90
C VAL A 8 -1.49 7.90 -29.32
N THR A 9 -2.16 9.02 -29.61
CA THR A 9 -2.73 9.27 -30.94
C THR A 9 -1.63 9.49 -31.97
N ILE A 10 -0.56 10.20 -31.59
CA ILE A 10 0.62 10.42 -32.44
C ILE A 10 1.35 9.09 -32.68
N MET A 11 1.57 8.26 -31.65
CA MET A 11 2.19 6.94 -31.80
C MET A 11 1.36 6.01 -32.70
N ALA A 12 0.04 5.97 -32.54
CA ALA A 12 -0.84 5.20 -33.39
C ALA A 12 -0.80 5.68 -34.85
N ALA A 13 -0.76 6.99 -35.09
CA ALA A 13 -0.63 7.58 -36.43
C ALA A 13 0.73 7.25 -37.06
N ILE A 14 1.83 7.28 -36.30
CA ILE A 14 3.17 6.91 -36.76
C ILE A 14 3.22 5.40 -37.10
N ILE A 15 2.66 4.53 -36.27
CA ILE A 15 2.59 3.10 -36.52
C ILE A 15 1.80 2.81 -37.80
N ILE A 16 0.66 3.44 -37.99
CA ILE A 16 -0.18 3.25 -39.19
C ILE A 16 0.52 3.80 -40.45
N SER A 17 1.16 4.96 -40.35
CA SER A 17 1.80 5.61 -41.50
C SER A 17 3.13 4.99 -41.91
N THR A 18 3.88 4.37 -41.00
CA THR A 18 5.22 3.84 -41.26
C THR A 18 5.29 2.33 -41.40
N ILE A 19 4.61 1.58 -40.55
CA ILE A 19 4.72 0.10 -40.51
C ILE A 19 3.87 -0.56 -41.62
N ALA A 20 2.68 -0.04 -41.90
CA ALA A 20 1.82 -0.62 -42.94
C ALA A 20 2.43 -0.50 -44.36
N PRO A 21 2.99 0.64 -44.78
CA PRO A 21 3.68 0.74 -46.07
C PRO A 21 4.94 -0.10 -46.13
N ILE A 22 5.72 -0.21 -45.05
CA ILE A 22 6.98 -1.00 -45.03
C ILE A 22 6.68 -2.49 -45.15
N SER A 23 5.67 -3.01 -44.49
CA SER A 23 5.25 -4.40 -44.58
C SER A 23 4.73 -4.73 -45.99
N PHE A 24 3.98 -3.82 -46.60
CA PHE A 24 3.50 -3.96 -47.96
C PHE A 24 4.63 -3.93 -48.98
N LEU A 25 5.60 -3.01 -48.82
CA LEU A 25 6.81 -2.91 -49.67
C LEU A 25 7.69 -4.16 -49.55
N PHE A 26 7.87 -4.67 -48.31
CA PHE A 26 8.62 -5.91 -48.06
C PHE A 26 7.97 -7.12 -48.76
N PHE A 27 6.63 -7.25 -48.67
CA PHE A 27 5.89 -8.29 -49.39
C PHE A 27 6.00 -8.17 -50.90
N LEU A 28 5.93 -6.95 -51.43
CA LEU A 28 6.11 -6.66 -52.85
C LEU A 28 7.53 -7.02 -53.34
N LEU A 29 8.56 -6.65 -52.57
CA LEU A 29 9.97 -6.97 -52.89
C LEU A 29 10.25 -8.47 -52.78
N LEU A 30 9.68 -9.16 -51.81
CA LEU A 30 9.79 -10.62 -51.69
C LEU A 30 9.10 -11.31 -52.85
N LYS A 31 7.98 -10.81 -53.32
CA LYS A 31 7.25 -11.30 -54.49
C LYS A 31 8.06 -11.10 -55.78
N LEU A 32 8.65 -9.94 -55.98
CA LEU A 32 9.55 -9.64 -57.08
C LEU A 32 10.80 -10.54 -57.07
N TYR A 33 11.37 -10.76 -55.89
CA TYR A 33 12.54 -11.64 -55.72
C TYR A 33 12.22 -13.09 -56.08
N ILE A 34 11.08 -13.64 -55.61
CA ILE A 34 10.64 -15.00 -55.93
C ILE A 34 10.32 -15.17 -57.43
N LEU A 35 9.66 -14.18 -58.06
CA LEU A 35 9.38 -14.16 -59.47
C LEU A 35 10.66 -14.11 -60.32
N PHE A 36 11.68 -13.40 -59.84
CA PHE A 36 12.96 -13.23 -60.59
C PHE A 36 13.89 -14.44 -60.41
N THR A 37 13.80 -15.16 -59.29
CA THR A 37 14.70 -16.31 -59.03
C THR A 37 14.11 -17.66 -59.38
N SER A 38 12.80 -17.77 -59.63
CA SER A 38 12.14 -19.07 -59.86
C SER A 38 11.79 -19.29 -61.34
N ASN A 39 12.48 -20.23 -61.96
CA ASN A 39 12.20 -20.70 -63.33
C ASN A 39 11.29 -21.93 -63.35
N SER A 40 10.61 -22.27 -62.27
CA SER A 40 9.77 -23.46 -62.13
C SER A 40 8.28 -23.10 -62.05
N LYS A 41 7.48 -23.61 -63.00
CA LYS A 41 6.02 -23.46 -63.05
C LYS A 41 5.31 -23.91 -61.77
N SER A 42 5.84 -24.89 -61.09
CA SER A 42 5.30 -25.44 -59.83
C SER A 42 5.40 -24.46 -58.64
N VAL A 43 6.48 -23.69 -58.55
CA VAL A 43 6.67 -22.68 -57.51
C VAL A 43 5.77 -21.48 -57.74
N ILE A 44 5.57 -21.07 -59.01
CA ILE A 44 4.64 -20.00 -59.35
C ILE A 44 3.21 -20.38 -58.98
N LEU A 45 2.79 -21.64 -59.24
CA LEU A 45 1.46 -22.13 -58.87
C LEU A 45 1.26 -22.19 -57.33
N PHE A 46 2.29 -22.64 -56.60
CA PHE A 46 2.24 -22.67 -55.14
C PHE A 46 2.13 -21.28 -54.50
N VAL A 47 2.94 -20.36 -55.00
CA VAL A 47 2.90 -18.94 -54.54
C VAL A 47 1.55 -18.30 -54.82
N THR A 48 0.97 -18.50 -56.01
CA THR A 48 -0.32 -17.91 -56.36
C THR A 48 -1.50 -18.50 -55.60
N THR A 49 -1.46 -19.78 -55.23
CA THR A 49 -2.52 -20.40 -54.41
C THR A 49 -2.44 -20.00 -52.95
N HIS A 50 -1.22 -19.81 -52.41
CA HIS A 50 -1.00 -19.36 -51.04
C HIS A 50 -1.37 -17.87 -50.87
N GLU A 51 -1.06 -17.04 -51.89
CA GLU A 51 -1.45 -15.66 -51.92
C GLU A 51 -2.98 -15.45 -51.91
N ARG A 52 -3.78 -16.25 -52.64
CA ARG A 52 -5.23 -16.12 -52.62
C ARG A 52 -5.84 -16.35 -51.21
N LYS A 53 -5.23 -17.20 -50.37
CA LYS A 53 -5.63 -17.37 -48.97
C LYS A 53 -5.17 -16.19 -48.12
N ALA A 54 -3.98 -15.69 -48.34
CA ALA A 54 -3.43 -14.54 -47.60
C ALA A 54 -4.23 -13.25 -47.88
N TYR A 55 -4.59 -12.99 -49.15
CA TYR A 55 -5.44 -11.85 -49.50
C TYR A 55 -6.85 -11.88 -48.88
N LYS A 56 -7.42 -13.08 -48.66
CA LYS A 56 -8.73 -13.20 -47.99
C LYS A 56 -8.61 -12.99 -46.47
N MET A 57 -7.48 -13.27 -45.85
CA MET A 57 -7.28 -13.12 -44.41
C MET A 57 -6.80 -11.70 -44.05
N PHE A 58 -6.15 -10.95 -44.96
CA PHE A 58 -5.63 -9.63 -44.71
C PHE A 58 -6.69 -8.62 -44.24
N PRO A 59 -7.89 -8.51 -44.89
CA PRO A 59 -8.92 -7.59 -44.39
C PRO A 59 -9.47 -7.99 -43.02
N LEU A 60 -9.52 -9.28 -42.71
CA LEU A 60 -9.93 -9.76 -41.38
C LEU A 60 -8.96 -9.31 -40.30
N PHE A 61 -7.65 -9.47 -40.53
CA PHE A 61 -6.58 -9.01 -39.62
C PHE A 61 -6.63 -7.50 -39.42
N THR A 62 -6.82 -6.71 -40.48
CA THR A 62 -6.91 -5.26 -40.35
C THR A 62 -8.15 -4.83 -39.59
N ILE A 63 -9.30 -5.47 -39.80
CA ILE A 63 -10.53 -5.18 -39.03
C ILE A 63 -10.32 -5.51 -37.54
N LEU A 64 -9.74 -6.69 -37.20
CA LEU A 64 -9.45 -7.08 -35.84
C LEU A 64 -8.46 -6.14 -35.15
N PHE A 65 -7.43 -5.69 -35.89
CA PHE A 65 -6.46 -4.72 -35.38
C PHE A 65 -7.08 -3.35 -35.10
N ILE A 66 -7.94 -2.86 -36.01
CA ILE A 66 -8.68 -1.61 -35.77
C ILE A 66 -9.60 -1.74 -34.57
N LEU A 67 -10.30 -2.86 -34.44
CA LEU A 67 -11.18 -3.15 -33.30
C LEU A 67 -10.39 -3.21 -31.99
N PHE A 68 -9.21 -3.82 -31.98
CA PHE A 68 -8.29 -3.83 -30.86
C PHE A 68 -7.85 -2.42 -30.46
N ILE A 69 -7.47 -1.58 -31.42
CA ILE A 69 -7.10 -0.18 -31.15
C ILE A 69 -8.27 0.62 -30.58
N ILE A 70 -9.48 0.41 -31.09
CA ILE A 70 -10.69 1.07 -30.57
C ILE A 70 -10.92 0.65 -29.11
N ILE A 71 -10.90 -0.66 -28.81
CA ILE A 71 -11.09 -1.19 -27.45
C ILE A 71 -10.00 -0.63 -26.52
N LEU A 72 -8.74 -0.65 -26.94
CA LEU A 72 -7.61 -0.13 -26.18
C LEU A 72 -7.80 1.37 -25.87
N THR A 73 -8.17 2.15 -26.86
CA THR A 73 -8.40 3.60 -26.71
C THR A 73 -9.56 3.89 -25.76
N LEU A 74 -10.67 3.14 -25.86
CA LEU A 74 -11.81 3.27 -24.95
C LEU A 74 -11.43 2.88 -23.52
N THR A 75 -10.65 1.82 -23.34
CA THR A 75 -10.18 1.36 -22.03
C THR A 75 -9.27 2.39 -21.37
N ILE A 76 -8.32 2.96 -22.13
CA ILE A 76 -7.41 4.01 -21.64
C ILE A 76 -8.20 5.27 -21.27
N LYS A 77 -9.14 5.69 -22.15
CA LYS A 77 -9.97 6.86 -21.89
C LYS A 77 -10.81 6.71 -20.62
N ASN A 78 -11.38 5.52 -20.41
CA ASN A 78 -12.21 5.24 -19.23
C ASN A 78 -11.37 5.21 -17.94
N LYS A 79 -10.16 4.62 -17.98
CA LYS A 79 -9.20 4.66 -16.86
C LYS A 79 -8.76 6.08 -16.52
N ASN A 80 -8.46 6.90 -17.54
CA ASN A 80 -8.02 8.28 -17.33
C ASN A 80 -9.14 9.14 -16.71
N ALA A 81 -10.39 8.99 -17.17
CA ALA A 81 -11.54 9.70 -16.59
C ALA A 81 -11.77 9.34 -15.12
N ASN A 82 -11.60 8.05 -14.75
CA ASN A 82 -11.70 7.62 -13.37
C ASN A 82 -10.53 8.16 -12.50
N GLN A 83 -9.31 8.18 -13.02
CA GLN A 83 -8.17 8.77 -12.34
C GLN A 83 -8.34 10.28 -12.13
N GLU A 84 -8.82 11.00 -13.13
CA GLU A 84 -9.07 12.46 -13.04
C GLU A 84 -10.11 12.76 -11.95
N LYS A 85 -11.21 11.97 -11.91
CA LYS A 85 -12.23 12.10 -10.88
C LYS A 85 -11.67 11.81 -9.45
N LEU A 86 -10.88 10.76 -9.29
CA LEU A 86 -10.22 10.45 -8.02
C LEU A 86 -9.25 11.55 -7.59
N PHE A 87 -8.51 12.10 -8.55
CA PHE A 87 -7.58 13.21 -8.32
C PHE A 87 -8.31 14.49 -7.90
N GLU A 88 -9.43 14.82 -8.56
CA GLU A 88 -10.27 15.95 -8.15
C GLU A 88 -10.87 15.74 -6.76
N GLN A 89 -11.35 14.54 -6.43
CA GLN A 89 -11.87 14.21 -5.10
C GLN A 89 -10.79 14.37 -4.03
N PHE A 90 -9.57 13.88 -4.30
CA PHE A 90 -8.43 14.03 -3.40
C PHE A 90 -8.13 15.51 -3.14
N TRP A 91 -7.99 16.33 -4.21
CA TRP A 91 -7.68 17.74 -4.04
C TRP A 91 -8.81 18.55 -3.41
N ASN A 92 -10.06 18.18 -3.65
CA ASN A 92 -11.20 18.81 -2.98
C ASN A 92 -11.13 18.53 -1.48
N ARG A 93 -10.87 17.29 -1.07
CA ARG A 93 -10.70 16.90 0.32
C ARG A 93 -9.50 17.58 0.99
N GLU A 94 -8.38 17.72 0.30
CA GLU A 94 -7.22 18.46 0.80
C GLU A 94 -7.52 19.96 0.98
N ARG A 95 -8.25 20.57 0.04
CA ARG A 95 -8.67 21.99 0.19
C ARG A 95 -9.60 22.19 1.38
N GLU A 96 -10.56 21.28 1.57
CA GLU A 96 -11.45 21.29 2.72
C GLU A 96 -10.67 21.13 4.02
N ALA A 97 -9.76 20.16 4.09
CA ALA A 97 -8.90 19.92 5.24
C ALA A 97 -8.05 21.16 5.60
N ASN A 98 -7.49 21.83 4.60
CA ASN A 98 -6.69 23.05 4.81
C ASN A 98 -7.53 24.29 5.15
N SER A 99 -8.85 24.26 4.95
CA SER A 99 -9.76 25.32 5.37
C SER A 99 -10.17 25.26 6.84
N ASN A 100 -10.10 24.06 7.46
CA ASN A 100 -10.32 23.90 8.89
C ASN A 100 -9.08 24.35 9.66
N LEU A 101 -9.16 25.54 10.30
CA LEU A 101 -7.98 26.13 10.93
C LEU A 101 -7.66 25.47 12.28
N LYS A 102 -8.65 25.35 13.19
CA LYS A 102 -8.41 24.86 14.54
C LYS A 102 -9.67 24.29 15.16
N SER A 103 -9.52 23.12 15.78
CA SER A 103 -10.53 22.52 16.66
C SER A 103 -9.95 22.36 18.07
N ASP A 104 -10.80 22.18 19.06
CA ASP A 104 -10.34 21.88 20.42
C ASP A 104 -9.81 20.45 20.48
N ILE A 105 -8.59 20.29 20.99
CA ILE A 105 -7.89 19.00 21.16
C ILE A 105 -7.57 18.71 22.64
N SER A 106 -8.06 19.51 23.59
CA SER A 106 -7.78 19.35 25.01
C SER A 106 -8.35 18.06 25.62
N ASN A 107 -9.43 17.54 25.04
CA ASN A 107 -10.16 16.37 25.53
C ASN A 107 -9.84 15.07 24.76
N LEU A 108 -8.67 15.01 24.11
CA LEU A 108 -8.22 13.77 23.47
C LEU A 108 -7.71 12.80 24.54
N ASP A 109 -7.74 11.50 24.22
CA ASP A 109 -7.21 10.45 25.08
C ASP A 109 -5.67 10.44 25.05
N TYR A 110 -5.07 11.46 25.68
CA TYR A 110 -3.64 11.56 25.81
C TYR A 110 -3.08 10.44 26.69
N ILE A 111 -2.04 9.80 26.22
CA ILE A 111 -1.36 8.68 26.83
C ILE A 111 -0.07 9.22 27.49
N THR A 112 0.21 8.83 28.70
CA THR A 112 1.51 9.03 29.40
C THR A 112 1.99 7.71 29.93
N ILE A 113 3.30 7.51 29.94
CA ILE A 113 3.90 6.27 30.47
C ILE A 113 3.86 6.30 31.98
N PRO A 114 3.27 5.30 32.66
CA PRO A 114 3.26 5.20 34.11
C PRO A 114 4.69 5.19 34.70
N GLU A 115 4.89 5.87 35.82
CA GLU A 115 6.20 5.98 36.45
C GLU A 115 6.70 4.63 36.96
N GLU A 116 5.79 3.77 37.40
CA GLU A 116 6.07 2.42 37.88
C GLU A 116 6.79 1.54 36.85
N PHE A 117 6.68 1.84 35.54
CA PHE A 117 7.38 1.08 34.48
C PHE A 117 8.89 1.24 34.54
N PHE A 118 9.40 2.21 35.28
CA PHE A 118 10.81 2.48 35.45
C PHE A 118 11.33 2.11 36.85
N SER A 119 10.55 1.39 37.66
CA SER A 119 10.88 1.02 39.04
C SER A 119 12.01 -0.06 39.19
N THR A 120 12.52 -0.54 38.07
CA THR A 120 13.60 -1.53 38.00
C THR A 120 15.00 -0.90 38.16
N SER A 121 15.94 -1.63 38.73
CA SER A 121 17.37 -1.26 38.77
C SER A 121 18.09 -1.55 37.44
N LEU A 122 17.41 -2.19 36.47
CA LEU A 122 17.98 -2.50 35.17
C LEU A 122 18.26 -1.21 34.39
N GLU A 123 19.51 -1.07 33.90
CA GLU A 123 19.91 0.06 33.08
C GLU A 123 20.21 -0.42 31.67
N THR A 124 19.32 -0.06 30.72
CA THR A 124 19.39 -0.46 29.31
C THR A 124 19.12 0.72 28.37
N GLU A 125 19.54 0.57 27.14
CA GLU A 125 19.29 1.60 26.12
C GLU A 125 17.79 1.77 25.85
N SER A 126 17.02 0.67 25.82
CA SER A 126 15.57 0.69 25.62
C SER A 126 14.83 1.39 26.77
N LYS A 127 15.23 1.14 28.04
CA LYS A 127 14.72 1.89 29.20
C LYS A 127 15.00 3.36 29.08
N ASN A 128 16.24 3.74 28.72
CA ASN A 128 16.63 5.13 28.57
C ASN A 128 15.84 5.85 27.47
N ALA A 129 15.59 5.14 26.33
CA ALA A 129 14.74 5.68 25.27
C ALA A 129 13.31 5.94 25.76
N LEU A 130 12.70 5.01 26.49
CA LEU A 130 11.37 5.18 27.06
C LEU A 130 11.34 6.26 28.16
N LEU A 131 12.39 6.42 28.95
CA LEU A 131 12.50 7.50 29.93
C LEU A 131 12.47 8.89 29.29
N LEU A 132 12.96 9.05 28.06
CA LEU A 132 12.84 10.31 27.30
C LEU A 132 11.41 10.66 26.94
N LEU A 133 10.50 9.66 26.95
CA LEU A 133 9.07 9.82 26.70
C LEU A 133 8.25 10.00 27.98
N LYS A 134 8.87 9.77 29.17
CA LYS A 134 8.22 9.99 30.46
C LYS A 134 7.69 11.41 30.52
N ASP A 135 6.51 11.60 31.08
CA ASP A 135 5.83 12.89 31.24
C ASP A 135 5.47 13.61 29.92
N LYS A 136 5.68 12.98 28.76
CA LYS A 136 5.25 13.54 27.47
C LYS A 136 3.92 12.97 27.04
N GLU A 137 3.04 13.83 26.56
CA GLU A 137 1.78 13.45 25.96
C GLU A 137 2.03 12.66 24.66
N MET A 138 1.39 11.52 24.54
CA MET A 138 1.37 10.66 23.35
C MET A 138 -0.07 10.47 22.89
N LEU A 139 -0.29 10.16 21.64
CA LEU A 139 -1.59 9.79 21.07
C LEU A 139 -1.39 8.65 20.08
N ASN A 140 -2.27 7.68 20.13
CA ASN A 140 -2.33 6.67 19.08
C ASN A 140 -3.26 7.17 17.97
N LEU A 141 -2.68 7.57 16.85
CA LEU A 141 -3.41 8.04 15.67
C LEU A 141 -3.33 7.03 14.52
N THR A 142 -3.04 5.76 14.83
CA THR A 142 -3.00 4.67 13.85
C THR A 142 -4.32 4.58 13.08
N GLY A 143 -4.23 4.52 11.77
CA GLY A 143 -5.39 4.46 10.85
C GLY A 143 -5.93 5.82 10.40
N TYR A 144 -5.42 6.93 10.92
CA TYR A 144 -5.73 8.26 10.40
C TYR A 144 -4.70 8.69 9.35
N THR A 145 -5.18 9.31 8.26
CA THR A 145 -4.30 10.02 7.32
C THR A 145 -4.09 11.47 7.78
N ASN A 146 -3.04 12.12 7.26
CA ASN A 146 -2.79 13.54 7.53
C ASN A 146 -3.99 14.43 7.17
N THR A 147 -4.70 14.09 6.08
CA THR A 147 -5.92 14.78 5.66
C THR A 147 -7.04 14.59 6.67
N ASP A 148 -7.21 13.37 7.21
CA ASP A 148 -8.21 13.09 8.25
C ASP A 148 -7.94 13.89 9.52
N LEU A 149 -6.68 13.96 9.95
CA LEU A 149 -6.28 14.74 11.12
C LEU A 149 -6.55 16.23 10.94
N LYS A 150 -6.22 16.80 9.79
CA LYS A 150 -6.51 18.20 9.47
C LYS A 150 -8.02 18.46 9.44
N LEU A 151 -8.81 17.58 8.78
CA LEU A 151 -10.27 17.70 8.73
C LEU A 151 -10.90 17.67 10.12
N LYS A 152 -10.43 16.75 10.98
CA LYS A 152 -11.04 16.53 12.29
C LYS A 152 -10.57 17.55 13.34
N TYR A 153 -9.30 17.90 13.31
CA TYR A 153 -8.68 18.67 14.40
C TYR A 153 -8.13 20.03 13.97
N GLY A 154 -8.09 20.30 12.65
CA GLY A 154 -7.59 21.55 12.09
C GLY A 154 -6.08 21.57 11.84
N VAL A 155 -5.69 22.38 10.86
CA VAL A 155 -4.30 22.47 10.37
C VAL A 155 -3.34 22.95 11.47
N LEU A 156 -3.77 23.89 12.32
CA LEU A 156 -2.92 24.45 13.38
C LEU A 156 -2.58 23.44 14.49
N ASN A 157 -3.37 22.38 14.64
CA ASN A 157 -3.11 21.33 15.62
C ASN A 157 -2.28 20.17 15.02
N PHE A 158 -2.09 20.14 13.71
CA PHE A 158 -1.48 19.00 13.01
C PHE A 158 -0.07 18.69 13.54
N GLU A 159 0.77 19.70 13.74
CA GLU A 159 2.14 19.52 14.22
C GLU A 159 2.16 18.89 15.62
N LYS A 160 1.36 19.42 16.56
CA LYS A 160 1.25 18.85 17.91
C LYS A 160 0.75 17.42 17.88
N LEU A 161 -0.26 17.10 17.07
CA LEU A 161 -0.81 15.74 16.94
C LEU A 161 0.23 14.78 16.34
N ALA A 162 0.95 15.21 15.31
CA ALA A 162 2.01 14.43 14.69
C ALA A 162 3.17 14.14 15.67
N GLU A 163 3.53 15.09 16.52
CA GLU A 163 4.53 14.87 17.58
C GLU A 163 4.04 13.86 18.63
N CYS A 164 2.78 13.95 19.06
CA CYS A 164 2.20 13.00 20.01
C CYS A 164 2.14 11.58 19.44
N ASP A 165 1.81 11.42 18.15
CA ASP A 165 1.79 10.15 17.45
C ASP A 165 3.21 9.58 17.25
N ALA A 166 4.18 10.43 16.91
CA ALA A 166 5.58 10.03 16.81
C ALA A 166 6.10 9.46 18.14
N ARG A 167 5.78 10.10 19.28
CA ARG A 167 6.16 9.62 20.60
C ARG A 167 5.49 8.28 20.94
N PHE A 168 4.22 8.08 20.55
CA PHE A 168 3.57 6.79 20.72
C PHE A 168 4.22 5.72 19.85
N SER A 169 4.59 6.05 18.62
CA SER A 169 5.34 5.15 17.74
C SER A 169 6.71 4.76 18.32
N GLU A 170 7.42 5.70 18.95
CA GLU A 170 8.67 5.42 19.68
C GLU A 170 8.44 4.50 20.88
N PHE A 171 7.36 4.72 21.66
CA PHE A 171 6.99 3.80 22.75
C PHE A 171 6.76 2.39 22.22
N VAL A 172 5.98 2.23 21.17
CA VAL A 172 5.68 0.92 20.55
C VAL A 172 6.93 0.25 19.98
N LEU A 173 7.90 1.04 19.50
CA LEU A 173 9.17 0.54 18.99
C LEU A 173 10.09 -0.04 20.09
N TYR A 174 10.21 0.68 21.21
CA TYR A 174 11.16 0.31 22.27
C TYR A 174 10.55 -0.63 23.33
N ALA A 175 9.24 -0.60 23.55
CA ALA A 175 8.58 -1.42 24.56
C ALA A 175 8.85 -2.93 24.43
N PRO A 176 8.81 -3.58 23.24
CA PRO A 176 9.12 -5.00 23.12
C PRO A 176 10.54 -5.34 23.54
N THR A 177 11.52 -4.53 23.18
CA THR A 177 12.92 -4.74 23.55
C THR A 177 13.10 -4.60 25.05
N TYR A 178 12.54 -3.56 25.63
CA TYR A 178 12.59 -3.35 27.08
C TYR A 178 11.91 -4.49 27.85
N CYS A 179 10.73 -4.94 27.40
CA CYS A 179 10.06 -6.09 28.00
C CYS A 179 10.88 -7.38 27.89
N SER A 180 11.57 -7.61 26.77
CA SER A 180 12.48 -8.75 26.61
C SER A 180 13.65 -8.69 27.61
N GLU A 181 14.22 -7.51 27.85
CA GLU A 181 15.30 -7.27 28.81
C GLU A 181 14.82 -7.49 30.25
N LEU A 182 13.60 -7.02 30.58
CA LEU A 182 12.96 -7.27 31.89
C LEU A 182 12.71 -8.76 32.11
N LEU A 183 12.22 -9.49 31.13
CA LEU A 183 12.02 -10.94 31.20
C LEU A 183 13.35 -11.68 31.46
N ALA A 184 14.41 -11.27 30.77
CA ALA A 184 15.74 -11.82 30.96
C ALA A 184 16.32 -11.52 32.37
N ALA A 185 15.93 -10.38 32.96
CA ALA A 185 16.31 -10.00 34.35
C ALA A 185 15.40 -10.63 35.41
N GLY A 186 14.35 -11.38 35.03
CA GLY A 186 13.41 -12.00 35.95
C GLY A 186 12.27 -11.07 36.41
N GLU A 187 12.16 -9.87 35.85
CA GLU A 187 11.12 -8.87 36.18
C GLU A 187 9.88 -9.06 35.33
N ARG A 188 9.35 -10.29 35.37
CA ARG A 188 8.25 -10.74 34.51
C ARG A 188 6.96 -9.94 34.70
N GLU A 189 6.58 -9.64 35.93
CA GLU A 189 5.37 -8.92 36.25
C GLU A 189 5.39 -7.50 35.67
N LEU A 190 6.52 -6.83 35.73
CA LEU A 190 6.70 -5.51 35.16
C LEU A 190 6.59 -5.55 33.61
N ALA A 191 7.23 -6.53 32.99
CA ALA A 191 7.13 -6.74 31.54
C ALA A 191 5.66 -6.97 31.11
N LYS A 192 4.91 -7.81 31.87
CA LYS A 192 3.50 -8.08 31.64
C LYS A 192 2.65 -6.79 31.70
N GLN A 193 2.83 -5.97 32.73
CA GLN A 193 2.11 -4.70 32.88
C GLN A 193 2.36 -3.73 31.73
N ILE A 194 3.61 -3.63 31.26
CA ILE A 194 3.96 -2.76 30.12
C ILE A 194 3.30 -3.26 28.84
N LEU A 195 3.28 -4.57 28.60
CA LEU A 195 2.66 -5.17 27.41
C LEU A 195 1.14 -5.03 27.47
N GLU A 196 0.50 -5.27 28.63
CA GLU A 196 -0.93 -5.07 28.82
C GLU A 196 -1.32 -3.59 28.60
N PHE A 197 -0.53 -2.65 29.11
CA PHE A 197 -0.70 -1.22 28.84
C PHE A 197 -0.62 -0.89 27.34
N ALA A 198 0.38 -1.43 26.65
CA ALA A 198 0.52 -1.19 25.21
C ALA A 198 -0.68 -1.74 24.40
N VAL A 199 -1.23 -2.89 24.78
CA VAL A 199 -2.45 -3.47 24.19
C VAL A 199 -3.66 -2.62 24.50
N ASP A 200 -3.83 -2.15 25.74
CA ASP A 200 -4.94 -1.25 26.14
C ASP A 200 -4.93 0.07 25.33
N LYS A 201 -3.73 0.56 25.00
CA LYS A 201 -3.58 1.74 24.12
C LYS A 201 -3.63 1.44 22.62
N ASN A 202 -4.12 0.26 22.25
CA ASN A 202 -4.30 -0.20 20.86
C ASN A 202 -3.01 -0.17 20.03
N SER A 203 -1.89 -0.53 20.63
CA SER A 203 -0.65 -0.75 19.88
C SER A 203 -0.89 -1.77 18.76
N ASP A 204 -0.30 -1.58 17.59
CA ASP A 204 -0.40 -2.49 16.45
C ASP A 204 0.87 -3.31 16.20
N SER A 205 1.71 -3.42 17.23
CA SER A 205 2.95 -4.19 17.19
C SER A 205 2.70 -5.68 17.44
N LYS A 206 2.95 -6.52 16.44
CA LYS A 206 2.85 -7.99 16.57
C LYS A 206 3.70 -8.51 17.74
N ALA A 207 4.90 -7.95 17.95
CA ALA A 207 5.80 -8.37 19.01
C ALA A 207 5.17 -8.21 20.40
N ILE A 208 4.47 -7.12 20.66
CA ILE A 208 3.76 -6.86 21.92
C ILE A 208 2.71 -7.94 22.17
N TYR A 209 1.87 -8.23 21.18
CA TYR A 209 0.81 -9.24 21.32
C TYR A 209 1.37 -10.65 21.50
N THR A 210 2.39 -11.05 20.74
CA THR A 210 2.97 -12.39 20.86
C THR A 210 3.69 -12.59 22.19
N MET A 211 4.47 -11.59 22.64
CA MET A 211 5.15 -11.67 23.95
C MET A 211 4.15 -11.73 25.11
N LEU A 212 3.05 -10.97 25.04
CA LEU A 212 2.01 -11.02 26.08
C LEU A 212 1.30 -12.38 26.08
N ALA A 213 1.01 -12.92 24.89
CA ALA A 213 0.41 -14.25 24.78
C ALA A 213 1.32 -15.35 25.35
N ASP A 214 2.63 -15.29 25.07
CA ASP A 214 3.62 -16.21 25.65
C ASP A 214 3.62 -16.15 27.19
N ILE A 215 3.55 -14.93 27.75
CA ILE A 215 3.43 -14.72 29.21
C ILE A 215 2.14 -15.36 29.74
N TYR A 216 1.00 -15.13 29.09
CA TYR A 216 -0.27 -15.71 29.53
C TYR A 216 -0.28 -17.25 29.46
N ILE A 217 0.37 -17.84 28.45
CA ILE A 217 0.49 -19.30 28.34
C ILE A 217 1.32 -19.87 29.50
N GLU A 218 2.46 -19.26 29.79
CA GLU A 218 3.35 -19.69 30.87
C GLU A 218 2.73 -19.50 32.27
N ASP A 219 1.93 -18.45 32.44
CA ASP A 219 1.18 -18.18 33.69
C ASP A 219 -0.09 -19.05 33.84
N ASN A 220 -0.40 -19.90 32.85
CA ASN A 220 -1.65 -20.67 32.74
C ASN A 220 -2.92 -19.80 32.68
N GLU A 221 -2.81 -18.57 32.15
CA GLU A 221 -3.93 -17.63 31.95
C GLU A 221 -4.46 -17.69 30.50
N LYS A 222 -4.59 -18.90 29.94
CA LYS A 222 -4.98 -19.09 28.51
C LYS A 222 -6.33 -18.47 28.14
N GLU A 223 -7.22 -18.29 29.08
CA GLU A 223 -8.50 -17.59 28.88
C GLU A 223 -8.33 -16.13 28.45
N LYS A 224 -7.20 -15.50 28.82
CA LYS A 224 -6.89 -14.11 28.42
C LYS A 224 -6.48 -14.00 26.95
N ILE A 225 -6.06 -15.10 26.30
CA ILE A 225 -5.70 -15.09 24.88
C ILE A 225 -6.90 -14.74 24.00
N SER A 226 -8.11 -15.24 24.36
CA SER A 226 -9.33 -14.86 23.65
C SER A 226 -9.57 -13.35 23.69
N SER A 227 -9.42 -12.74 24.89
CA SER A 227 -9.55 -11.26 25.03
C SER A 227 -8.46 -10.50 24.27
N LEU A 228 -7.27 -11.08 24.16
CA LEU A 228 -6.17 -10.49 23.40
C LEU A 228 -6.46 -10.51 21.89
N ILE A 229 -7.05 -11.61 21.39
CA ILE A 229 -7.53 -11.71 20.00
C ILE A 229 -8.64 -10.68 19.75
N ASP A 230 -9.64 -10.58 20.65
CA ASP A 230 -10.71 -9.60 20.54
C ASP A 230 -10.18 -8.15 20.48
N SER A 231 -9.10 -7.86 21.23
CA SER A 231 -8.43 -6.56 21.19
C SER A 231 -7.72 -6.33 19.87
N ALA A 232 -7.03 -7.35 19.34
CA ALA A 232 -6.38 -7.29 18.03
C ALA A 232 -7.38 -7.10 16.88
N GLU A 233 -8.57 -7.71 16.97
CA GLU A 233 -9.63 -7.57 15.97
C GLU A 233 -10.21 -6.15 15.88
N LYS A 234 -10.13 -5.36 16.95
CA LYS A 234 -10.59 -3.97 16.99
C LYS A 234 -9.59 -2.98 16.39
N LEU A 235 -8.34 -3.40 16.14
CA LEU A 235 -7.32 -2.52 15.60
C LEU A 235 -7.72 -1.98 14.21
N ASN A 236 -7.47 -0.70 14.00
CA ASN A 236 -7.57 -0.06 12.69
C ASN A 236 -6.19 0.06 12.04
N SER A 237 -5.52 -1.07 11.83
CA SER A 237 -4.16 -1.16 11.30
C SER A 237 -4.02 -2.25 10.26
N LEU A 238 -3.05 -2.11 9.37
CA LEU A 238 -2.66 -3.16 8.42
C LEU A 238 -2.08 -4.41 9.12
N SER A 239 -1.53 -4.25 10.32
CA SER A 239 -0.96 -5.34 11.12
C SER A 239 -2.02 -6.26 11.73
N LYS A 240 -3.28 -5.82 11.83
CA LYS A 240 -4.40 -6.55 12.44
C LYS A 240 -4.46 -8.02 12.07
N ASN A 241 -4.56 -8.32 10.77
CA ASN A 241 -4.73 -9.70 10.31
C ASN A 241 -3.51 -10.57 10.65
N THR A 242 -2.31 -9.99 10.63
CA THR A 242 -1.07 -10.68 10.97
C THR A 242 -0.99 -10.98 12.47
N ILE A 243 -1.48 -10.06 13.31
CA ILE A 243 -1.53 -10.25 14.77
C ILE A 243 -2.56 -11.33 15.11
N VAL A 244 -3.79 -11.21 14.60
CA VAL A 244 -4.86 -12.20 14.84
C VAL A 244 -4.45 -13.60 14.39
N ALA A 245 -3.85 -13.73 13.20
CA ALA A 245 -3.35 -15.03 12.73
C ALA A 245 -2.30 -15.63 13.68
N ALA A 246 -1.33 -14.82 14.13
CA ALA A 246 -0.29 -15.29 15.04
C ALA A 246 -0.84 -15.74 16.41
N LEU A 247 -1.86 -15.06 16.95
CA LEU A 247 -2.50 -15.43 18.21
C LEU A 247 -3.40 -16.67 18.09
N SER A 248 -3.99 -16.88 16.91
CA SER A 248 -4.87 -18.03 16.65
C SER A 248 -4.11 -19.34 16.44
N GLU A 249 -2.79 -19.30 16.25
CA GLU A 249 -1.90 -20.45 16.13
C GLU A 249 -1.40 -20.98 17.52
N LEU A 250 -1.65 -20.23 18.60
CA LEU A 250 -1.24 -20.57 19.97
C LEU A 250 -2.28 -21.42 20.72
#